data_09bdc263c87828c993da491b4a1869b0
#
_entry.id   09bdc263c87828c993da491b4a1869b0
#
_cell.length_a   1.000
_cell.length_b   1.000
_cell.length_c   1.000
_cell.angle_alpha   90.00
_cell.angle_beta   90.00
_cell.angle_gamma   90.00
#
_symmetry.space_group_name_H-M   'P 1'
#
loop_
_entity.id
_entity.type
_entity.pdbx_description
1 polymer ?
#
loop_
_entity_poly.entity_id
_entity_poly.type
_entity_poly.pdbx_seq_one_letter_code
_entity_poly.pdbx_strand_id
1 'polypeptide(L)'
;MKRIWWKEAVGYQIYPKSFKDTNGDGIGDLKGILEKLPYLKELGIDFIWICPFYPSPMKDNGYDVADYYGIDPCFGTMEDMDLLLKKAGELGIRVIIDMVLNHTSDQHAWFREALKDPNSEYRDYYMFVQSKERPSNTRSCFGGSVWEKAGEDCWYYHTFDKSQPDLNWESQKLREELYNILNYWMEKGVSGFRFDAITYIKKVNSLVSHEPDNTDGLISVETTGQNQEGIREFLQEMNHKCLRDPEIMTVAEAPGVPYENLSEFIGEDGYFSMVFDFSYADIDLLPGSNWYNQAPWTFGDLKKLLFRSQCSVQTQGWGAIYLENHDQSRSFNKYFREKAAARDDLHLRFLQGSALATLLMGLRGTVFVYQGEELGSENGKFNSIEEYDDLNTKDQYRRALCAGYDEAQSLKFVNDRSRDNSRMPFPWTAEANGGFTSGMPWLKCNDDYAAICAKKQEQDKDSLLHYYRNLIRIRKDEANRESLIYGEVREIQNALESVIAFERIAENGEKIQIWINMSDETRQADIAEGEILCNNYSETSQKSLNPYQAVMVRCR
;
A
#
# COMPACT_ATOMS: atom_id res chain seq x y z
N MET A 1 12.17 0.95 -24.63
CA MET A 1 11.60 1.76 -23.51
C MET A 1 12.73 2.49 -22.80
N LYS A 2 12.52 3.75 -22.31
CA LYS A 2 13.56 4.51 -21.60
C LYS A 2 13.92 3.81 -20.29
N ARG A 3 15.22 3.59 -20.07
CA ARG A 3 15.73 3.06 -18.79
C ARG A 3 15.79 4.17 -17.76
N ILE A 4 15.11 3.97 -16.65
CA ILE A 4 15.04 4.90 -15.52
C ILE A 4 15.19 4.05 -14.26
N TRP A 5 15.88 4.55 -13.25
CA TRP A 5 16.24 3.79 -12.05
C TRP A 5 15.05 3.12 -11.36
N TRP A 6 13.92 3.80 -11.21
CA TRP A 6 12.76 3.27 -10.50
C TRP A 6 12.04 2.14 -11.23
N LYS A 7 12.22 2.00 -12.56
CA LYS A 7 11.68 0.84 -13.29
C LYS A 7 12.42 -0.45 -12.97
N GLU A 8 13.72 -0.36 -12.68
CA GLU A 8 14.59 -1.50 -12.38
C GLU A 8 14.66 -1.78 -10.88
N ALA A 9 14.13 -0.89 -10.05
CA ALA A 9 14.22 -0.92 -8.60
C ALA A 9 13.22 -1.88 -7.95
N VAL A 10 13.61 -2.40 -6.79
CA VAL A 10 12.72 -3.06 -5.83
C VAL A 10 12.63 -2.18 -4.59
N GLY A 11 11.42 -1.76 -4.26
CA GLY A 11 11.11 -0.93 -3.11
C GLY A 11 10.70 -1.73 -1.90
N TYR A 12 10.85 -1.10 -0.74
CA TYR A 12 10.41 -1.65 0.54
C TYR A 12 9.62 -0.60 1.30
N GLN A 13 8.35 -0.90 1.59
CA GLN A 13 7.50 0.01 2.35
C GLN A 13 7.73 -0.18 3.84
N ILE A 14 8.02 0.92 4.54
CA ILE A 14 8.21 0.99 5.99
C ILE A 14 7.05 1.75 6.62
N TYR A 15 6.39 1.12 7.58
CA TYR A 15 5.48 1.76 8.52
C TYR A 15 6.27 2.11 9.79
N PRO A 16 6.75 3.37 9.95
CA PRO A 16 7.75 3.73 10.96
C PRO A 16 7.37 3.30 12.36
N LYS A 17 6.12 3.54 12.74
CA LYS A 17 5.55 3.27 14.05
C LYS A 17 5.76 1.83 14.52
N SER A 18 5.91 0.87 13.58
CA SER A 18 6.02 -0.57 13.85
C SER A 18 7.30 -1.22 13.34
N PHE A 19 8.26 -0.48 12.79
CA PHE A 19 9.44 -1.09 12.19
C PHE A 19 10.52 -1.43 13.21
N LYS A 20 11.05 -0.43 13.95
CA LYS A 20 12.03 -0.64 15.02
C LYS A 20 12.03 0.56 15.96
N ASP A 21 11.85 0.30 17.24
CA ASP A 21 11.97 1.26 18.32
C ASP A 21 13.39 1.19 18.93
N THR A 22 14.05 2.33 19.05
CA THR A 22 15.42 2.44 19.62
C THR A 22 15.45 3.09 20.99
N ASN A 23 14.40 3.82 21.38
CA ASN A 23 14.35 4.57 22.64
C ASN A 23 13.55 3.85 23.74
N GLY A 24 12.77 2.82 23.40
CA GLY A 24 12.01 1.98 24.33
C GLY A 24 10.65 2.57 24.73
N ASP A 25 10.11 3.52 23.98
CA ASP A 25 8.77 4.09 24.23
C ASP A 25 7.62 3.26 23.64
N GLY A 26 7.94 2.22 22.87
CA GLY A 26 6.98 1.34 22.24
C GLY A 26 6.59 1.75 20.82
N ILE A 27 7.16 2.83 20.29
CA ILE A 27 6.92 3.36 18.95
C ILE A 27 8.22 3.28 18.15
N GLY A 28 8.16 2.75 16.93
CA GLY A 28 9.31 2.73 16.03
C GLY A 28 9.73 4.14 15.60
N ASP A 29 11.01 4.32 15.29
CA ASP A 29 11.59 5.63 15.04
C ASP A 29 12.56 5.65 13.85
N LEU A 30 12.98 6.85 13.39
CA LEU A 30 13.92 7.04 12.28
C LEU A 30 15.29 6.41 12.54
N LYS A 31 15.74 6.39 13.80
CA LYS A 31 16.98 5.72 14.19
C LYS A 31 16.89 4.23 14.05
N GLY A 32 15.69 3.65 14.30
CA GLY A 32 15.40 2.25 14.04
C GLY A 32 15.45 1.91 12.56
N ILE A 33 14.93 2.77 11.70
CA ILE A 33 15.07 2.60 10.24
C ILE A 33 16.55 2.66 9.86
N LEU A 34 17.28 3.65 10.37
CA LEU A 34 18.72 3.81 10.15
C LEU A 34 19.52 2.55 10.57
N GLU A 35 19.22 1.98 11.75
CA GLU A 35 19.83 0.74 12.25
C GLU A 35 19.61 -0.44 11.31
N LYS A 36 18.46 -0.49 10.64
CA LYS A 36 18.06 -1.62 9.78
C LYS A 36 18.36 -1.43 8.28
N LEU A 37 18.98 -0.33 7.87
CA LEU A 37 19.43 -0.15 6.48
C LEU A 37 20.33 -1.28 5.96
N PRO A 38 21.29 -1.85 6.76
CA PRO A 38 22.06 -3.00 6.30
C PRO A 38 21.21 -4.23 5.95
N TYR A 39 20.18 -4.55 6.76
CA TYR A 39 19.25 -5.63 6.48
C TYR A 39 18.53 -5.42 5.14
N LEU A 40 18.04 -4.21 4.90
CA LEU A 40 17.37 -3.86 3.64
C LEU A 40 18.32 -3.94 2.43
N LYS A 41 19.58 -3.53 2.62
CA LYS A 41 20.60 -3.67 1.59
C LYS A 41 20.89 -5.13 1.25
N GLU A 42 21.00 -5.99 2.27
CA GLU A 42 21.20 -7.43 2.09
C GLU A 42 19.98 -8.12 1.46
N LEU A 43 18.78 -7.64 1.74
CA LEU A 43 17.55 -8.09 1.08
C LEU A 43 17.59 -7.76 -0.43
N GLY A 44 18.35 -6.74 -0.82
CA GLY A 44 18.49 -6.31 -2.21
C GLY A 44 17.60 -5.12 -2.57
N ILE A 45 17.17 -4.33 -1.59
CA ILE A 45 16.29 -3.17 -1.76
C ILE A 45 17.07 -1.99 -2.36
N ASP A 46 16.43 -1.27 -3.29
CA ASP A 46 16.99 -0.09 -3.97
C ASP A 46 16.41 1.22 -3.45
N PHE A 47 15.18 1.18 -2.94
CA PHE A 47 14.58 2.34 -2.29
C PHE A 47 13.64 1.91 -1.15
N ILE A 48 13.48 2.80 -0.18
CA ILE A 48 12.48 2.66 0.87
C ILE A 48 11.39 3.71 0.69
N TRP A 49 10.14 3.29 0.91
CA TRP A 49 9.01 4.19 1.08
C TRP A 49 8.66 4.27 2.56
N ILE A 50 8.77 5.46 3.13
CA ILE A 50 8.46 5.73 4.54
C ILE A 50 7.05 6.31 4.62
N CYS A 51 6.13 5.62 5.30
CA CYS A 51 4.80 6.13 5.63
C CYS A 51 4.91 7.39 6.50
N PRO A 52 3.84 8.19 6.68
CA PRO A 52 3.92 9.51 7.27
C PRO A 52 4.64 9.54 8.63
N PHE A 53 5.55 10.47 8.75
CA PHE A 53 6.37 10.73 9.95
C PHE A 53 6.26 12.18 10.42
N TYR A 54 5.39 12.95 9.80
CA TYR A 54 5.13 14.36 10.11
C TYR A 54 4.49 14.53 11.48
N PRO A 55 4.63 15.72 12.14
CA PRO A 55 3.84 16.05 13.32
C PRO A 55 2.35 15.78 13.09
N SER A 56 1.78 14.95 13.97
CA SER A 56 0.41 14.49 13.85
C SER A 56 -0.18 14.20 15.23
N PRO A 57 -1.47 14.47 15.48
CA PRO A 57 -2.18 13.93 16.65
C PRO A 57 -2.38 12.41 16.62
N MET A 58 -1.96 11.73 15.54
CA MET A 58 -2.05 10.27 15.35
C MET A 58 -3.49 9.73 15.40
N LYS A 59 -4.47 10.51 14.98
CA LYS A 59 -5.87 10.05 14.88
C LYS A 59 -6.03 8.99 13.79
N ASP A 60 -5.38 9.22 12.65
CA ASP A 60 -5.24 8.24 11.56
C ASP A 60 -3.76 7.87 11.36
N ASN A 61 -3.05 7.65 12.49
CA ASN A 61 -1.70 7.10 12.53
C ASN A 61 -0.69 7.81 11.60
N GLY A 62 -0.74 9.16 11.55
CA GLY A 62 0.19 10.00 10.80
C GLY A 62 -0.40 10.57 9.51
N TYR A 63 -1.50 10.02 8.99
CA TYR A 63 -2.18 10.57 7.82
C TYR A 63 -2.98 11.85 8.12
N ASP A 64 -3.19 12.20 9.40
CA ASP A 64 -3.68 13.48 9.88
C ASP A 64 -2.51 14.45 10.15
N VAL A 65 -1.93 14.99 9.07
CA VAL A 65 -0.70 15.83 9.11
C VAL A 65 -0.99 17.20 9.71
N ALA A 66 -0.25 17.57 10.77
CA ALA A 66 -0.36 18.88 11.43
C ALA A 66 0.74 19.88 11.01
N ASP A 67 1.85 19.40 10.44
CA ASP A 67 2.94 20.22 9.90
C ASP A 67 3.73 19.40 8.87
N TYR A 68 3.79 19.87 7.61
CA TYR A 68 4.50 19.17 6.54
C TYR A 68 6.02 19.38 6.54
N TYR A 69 6.54 20.33 7.32
CA TYR A 69 7.96 20.68 7.35
C TYR A 69 8.71 20.05 8.52
N GLY A 70 7.99 19.42 9.45
CA GLY A 70 8.54 18.84 10.67
C GLY A 70 8.63 17.32 10.67
N ILE A 71 9.28 16.79 11.70
CA ILE A 71 9.27 15.38 12.08
C ILE A 71 8.50 15.29 13.40
N ASP A 72 7.58 14.33 13.52
CA ASP A 72 6.90 14.09 14.79
C ASP A 72 7.91 13.66 15.85
N PRO A 73 7.89 14.26 17.06
CA PRO A 73 8.84 13.92 18.11
C PRO A 73 8.89 12.44 18.49
N CYS A 74 7.82 11.67 18.27
CA CYS A 74 7.82 10.23 18.51
C CYS A 74 8.70 9.47 17.50
N PHE A 75 8.92 10.02 16.30
CA PHE A 75 9.79 9.41 15.29
C PHE A 75 11.22 9.93 15.31
N GLY A 76 11.49 11.06 15.96
CA GLY A 76 12.83 11.64 16.05
C GLY A 76 12.89 13.11 15.66
N THR A 77 13.99 13.51 15.04
CA THR A 77 14.27 14.91 14.68
C THR A 77 14.58 15.06 13.19
N MET A 78 14.66 16.31 12.71
CA MET A 78 15.09 16.60 11.34
C MET A 78 16.54 16.15 11.10
N GLU A 79 17.40 16.24 12.11
CA GLU A 79 18.78 15.74 12.04
C GLU A 79 18.82 14.22 11.86
N ASP A 80 17.89 13.49 12.49
CA ASP A 80 17.76 12.04 12.30
C ASP A 80 17.34 11.70 10.87
N MET A 81 16.42 12.49 10.29
CA MET A 81 16.00 12.34 8.88
C MET A 81 17.17 12.67 7.93
N ASP A 82 17.88 13.77 8.15
CA ASP A 82 19.04 14.15 7.32
C ASP A 82 20.12 13.05 7.38
N LEU A 83 20.35 12.46 8.56
CA LEU A 83 21.27 11.34 8.72
C LEU A 83 20.78 10.08 7.99
N LEU A 84 19.49 9.77 8.07
CA LEU A 84 18.88 8.64 7.39
C LEU A 84 19.04 8.76 5.87
N LEU A 85 18.68 9.92 5.30
CA LEU A 85 18.83 10.20 3.85
C LEU A 85 20.28 10.01 3.40
N LYS A 86 21.22 10.58 4.17
CA LYS A 86 22.66 10.44 3.89
C LYS A 86 23.12 8.98 3.93
N LYS A 87 22.76 8.23 4.98
CA LYS A 87 23.20 6.84 5.16
C LYS A 87 22.56 5.87 4.19
N ALA A 88 21.29 6.07 3.85
CA ALA A 88 20.63 5.34 2.80
C ALA A 88 21.34 5.56 1.43
N GLY A 89 21.67 6.81 1.11
CA GLY A 89 22.43 7.16 -0.10
C GLY A 89 23.83 6.53 -0.15
N GLU A 90 24.56 6.47 0.99
CA GLU A 90 25.87 5.79 1.09
C GLU A 90 25.75 4.28 0.76
N LEU A 91 24.60 3.66 1.05
CA LEU A 91 24.30 2.26 0.73
C LEU A 91 23.69 2.07 -0.66
N GLY A 92 23.46 3.15 -1.40
CA GLY A 92 22.75 3.12 -2.69
C GLY A 92 21.26 2.79 -2.54
N ILE A 93 20.65 3.14 -1.41
CA ILE A 93 19.21 3.04 -1.16
C ILE A 93 18.62 4.46 -1.26
N ARG A 94 17.66 4.64 -2.15
CA ARG A 94 16.92 5.90 -2.27
C ARG A 94 15.77 5.95 -1.26
N VAL A 95 15.29 7.14 -0.95
CA VAL A 95 14.17 7.33 -0.02
C VAL A 95 13.05 8.06 -0.72
N ILE A 96 11.84 7.51 -0.68
CA ILE A 96 10.61 8.21 -1.03
C ILE A 96 9.73 8.33 0.21
N ILE A 97 8.90 9.36 0.25
CA ILE A 97 8.05 9.66 1.39
C ILE A 97 6.59 9.78 1.00
N ASP A 98 5.71 9.60 1.96
CA ASP A 98 4.28 9.79 1.78
C ASP A 98 3.93 11.27 1.71
N MET A 99 3.00 11.63 0.83
CA MET A 99 2.54 13.00 0.66
C MET A 99 1.01 13.04 0.67
N VAL A 100 0.46 13.52 1.77
CA VAL A 100 -0.98 13.62 2.02
C VAL A 100 -1.46 15.01 1.59
N LEU A 101 -2.03 15.11 0.39
CA LEU A 101 -2.41 16.39 -0.20
C LEU A 101 -3.93 16.58 -0.34
N ASN A 102 -4.74 15.59 0.08
CA ASN A 102 -6.19 15.71 0.07
C ASN A 102 -6.71 16.47 1.30
N HIS A 103 -6.06 16.34 2.44
CA HIS A 103 -6.52 16.86 3.73
C HIS A 103 -5.33 17.17 4.66
N THR A 104 -5.61 17.86 5.77
CA THR A 104 -4.67 18.01 6.89
C THR A 104 -5.30 17.49 8.17
N SER A 105 -4.54 17.49 9.26
CA SER A 105 -5.13 17.38 10.60
C SER A 105 -6.00 18.61 10.92
N ASP A 106 -7.02 18.43 11.76
CA ASP A 106 -7.75 19.53 12.39
C ASP A 106 -6.86 20.35 13.35
N GLN A 107 -5.67 19.84 13.70
CA GLN A 107 -4.66 20.54 14.49
C GLN A 107 -3.65 21.32 13.63
N HIS A 108 -3.71 21.22 12.30
CA HIS A 108 -2.86 22.01 11.42
C HIS A 108 -3.11 23.51 11.64
N ALA A 109 -2.04 24.30 11.66
CA ALA A 109 -2.14 25.75 11.93
C ALA A 109 -3.12 26.45 10.97
N TRP A 110 -3.11 26.06 9.70
CA TRP A 110 -4.04 26.62 8.69
C TRP A 110 -5.50 26.36 9.04
N PHE A 111 -5.85 25.13 9.44
CA PHE A 111 -7.26 24.81 9.77
C PHE A 111 -7.72 25.49 11.05
N ARG A 112 -6.86 25.53 12.07
CA ARG A 112 -7.17 26.21 13.34
C ARG A 112 -7.45 27.71 13.16
N GLU A 113 -6.63 28.37 12.33
CA GLU A 113 -6.88 29.79 12.01
C GLU A 113 -8.12 29.97 11.11
N ALA A 114 -8.30 29.09 10.10
CA ALA A 114 -9.49 29.10 9.24
C ALA A 114 -10.79 28.89 10.02
N LEU A 115 -10.76 28.02 11.04
CA LEU A 115 -11.93 27.73 11.88
C LEU A 115 -12.25 28.91 12.82
N LYS A 116 -11.21 29.54 13.38
CA LYS A 116 -11.32 30.64 14.36
C LYS A 116 -11.78 31.95 13.73
N ASP A 117 -11.26 32.31 12.55
CA ASP A 117 -11.57 33.56 11.85
C ASP A 117 -12.05 33.29 10.43
N PRO A 118 -13.34 33.55 10.12
CA PRO A 118 -13.86 33.42 8.76
C PRO A 118 -13.20 34.35 7.72
N ASN A 119 -12.45 35.37 8.16
CA ASN A 119 -11.71 36.27 7.29
C ASN A 119 -10.21 35.93 7.22
N SER A 120 -9.77 34.86 7.86
CA SER A 120 -8.40 34.36 7.78
C SER A 120 -8.02 34.08 6.33
N GLU A 121 -6.75 34.37 5.97
CA GLU A 121 -6.20 33.99 4.67
C GLU A 121 -6.22 32.48 4.41
N TYR A 122 -6.27 31.65 5.47
CA TYR A 122 -6.38 30.21 5.39
C TYR A 122 -7.82 29.70 5.21
N ARG A 123 -8.84 30.59 5.25
CA ARG A 123 -10.24 30.17 5.09
C ARG A 123 -10.48 29.47 3.77
N ASP A 124 -9.86 29.97 2.70
CA ASP A 124 -9.97 29.40 1.36
C ASP A 124 -9.15 28.13 1.15
N TYR A 125 -8.30 27.74 2.13
CA TYR A 125 -7.55 26.48 2.06
C TYR A 125 -8.41 25.27 2.32
N TYR A 126 -9.61 25.45 2.90
CA TYR A 126 -10.53 24.38 3.26
C TYR A 126 -11.92 24.64 2.69
N MET A 127 -12.71 23.57 2.61
CA MET A 127 -14.07 23.66 2.12
C MET A 127 -15.03 23.95 3.25
N PHE A 128 -15.49 25.22 3.36
CA PHE A 128 -16.52 25.64 4.27
C PHE A 128 -17.80 26.03 3.53
N VAL A 129 -18.96 25.63 4.04
CA VAL A 129 -20.26 25.91 3.46
C VAL A 129 -21.19 26.51 4.53
N GLN A 130 -21.84 27.63 4.18
CA GLN A 130 -22.88 28.22 5.00
C GLN A 130 -24.21 27.55 4.67
N SER A 131 -24.78 26.81 5.62
CA SER A 131 -26.07 26.14 5.48
C SER A 131 -26.67 25.81 6.84
N LYS A 132 -27.99 25.97 6.97
CA LYS A 132 -28.72 25.52 8.16
C LYS A 132 -28.82 24.01 8.26
N GLU A 133 -28.91 23.35 7.11
CA GLU A 133 -28.98 21.89 7.01
C GLU A 133 -27.66 21.31 6.50
N ARG A 134 -27.47 20.03 6.73
CA ARG A 134 -26.30 19.30 6.21
C ARG A 134 -26.27 19.39 4.67
N PRO A 135 -25.14 19.80 4.06
CA PRO A 135 -25.10 20.15 2.65
C PRO A 135 -25.36 18.97 1.68
N SER A 136 -25.00 17.74 2.04
CA SER A 136 -25.28 16.55 1.25
C SER A 136 -25.39 15.28 2.11
N ASN A 137 -25.89 14.18 1.51
CA ASN A 137 -25.98 12.89 2.18
C ASN A 137 -24.79 11.96 1.92
N THR A 138 -23.63 12.51 1.66
CA THR A 138 -22.43 11.70 1.41
C THR A 138 -21.86 11.16 2.72
N ARG A 139 -21.50 9.86 2.72
CA ARG A 139 -20.84 9.16 3.83
C ARG A 139 -19.33 9.21 3.64
N SER A 140 -18.58 9.51 4.71
CA SER A 140 -17.13 9.49 4.74
C SER A 140 -16.57 8.05 4.63
N CYS A 141 -15.30 7.92 4.23
CA CYS A 141 -14.62 6.62 4.17
C CYS A 141 -14.61 5.91 5.54
N PHE A 142 -14.50 6.66 6.64
CA PHE A 142 -14.45 6.13 8.00
C PHE A 142 -15.80 6.24 8.75
N GLY A 143 -16.89 6.43 8.00
CA GLY A 143 -18.23 6.47 8.54
C GLY A 143 -18.74 7.84 8.94
N GLY A 144 -20.06 7.93 9.12
CA GLY A 144 -20.71 9.21 9.34
C GLY A 144 -20.81 10.07 8.09
N SER A 145 -21.21 11.32 8.25
CA SER A 145 -21.29 12.28 7.14
C SER A 145 -19.91 12.84 6.80
N VAL A 146 -19.68 13.21 5.52
CA VAL A 146 -18.51 14.01 5.10
C VAL A 146 -18.57 15.47 5.57
N TRP A 147 -19.66 15.88 6.21
CA TRP A 147 -19.87 17.24 6.70
C TRP A 147 -19.92 17.29 8.21
N GLU A 148 -19.04 18.09 8.82
CA GLU A 148 -19.00 18.35 10.26
C GLU A 148 -19.24 19.84 10.54
N LYS A 149 -19.87 20.16 11.67
CA LYS A 149 -20.20 21.56 12.05
C LYS A 149 -18.95 22.34 12.44
N ALA A 150 -18.80 23.52 11.81
CA ALA A 150 -17.82 24.53 12.14
C ALA A 150 -18.42 25.72 12.90
N GLY A 151 -19.75 25.73 13.11
CA GLY A 151 -20.51 26.76 13.75
C GLY A 151 -22.01 26.51 13.62
N GLU A 152 -22.88 27.48 14.00
CA GLU A 152 -24.32 27.31 14.00
C GLU A 152 -24.88 26.97 12.60
N ASP A 153 -24.50 27.75 11.58
CA ASP A 153 -24.89 27.56 10.18
C ASP A 153 -23.68 27.35 9.26
N CYS A 154 -22.59 26.82 9.76
CA CYS A 154 -21.35 26.59 9.01
C CYS A 154 -20.89 25.15 9.13
N TRP A 155 -20.48 24.57 8.00
CA TRP A 155 -19.99 23.20 7.90
C TRP A 155 -18.63 23.19 7.21
N TYR A 156 -17.76 22.21 7.56
CA TYR A 156 -16.56 21.89 6.78
C TYR A 156 -16.65 20.48 6.23
N TYR A 157 -15.93 20.25 5.15
CA TYR A 157 -15.91 18.96 4.43
C TYR A 157 -14.72 18.12 4.86
N HIS A 158 -14.92 16.79 4.96
CA HIS A 158 -13.88 15.80 5.16
C HIS A 158 -14.22 14.49 4.43
N THR A 159 -13.28 13.96 3.66
CA THR A 159 -13.44 12.68 2.96
C THR A 159 -13.27 11.49 3.91
N PHE A 160 -12.35 11.60 4.87
CA PHE A 160 -11.99 10.58 5.86
C PHE A 160 -12.58 10.91 7.23
N ASP A 161 -11.79 10.91 8.29
CA ASP A 161 -12.29 11.27 9.62
C ASP A 161 -12.57 12.79 9.74
N LYS A 162 -13.48 13.17 10.63
CA LYS A 162 -13.76 14.58 10.91
C LYS A 162 -12.54 15.36 11.40
N SER A 163 -11.53 14.67 11.95
CA SER A 163 -10.24 15.28 12.31
C SER A 163 -9.30 15.49 11.10
N GLN A 164 -9.76 15.17 9.89
CA GLN A 164 -8.99 15.29 8.64
C GLN A 164 -9.73 16.21 7.65
N PRO A 165 -9.85 17.54 7.93
CA PRO A 165 -10.52 18.48 7.03
C PRO A 165 -9.85 18.53 5.66
N ASP A 166 -10.66 18.43 4.61
CA ASP A 166 -10.20 18.38 3.23
C ASP A 166 -9.73 19.75 2.73
N LEU A 167 -8.64 19.73 2.00
CA LEU A 167 -8.05 20.89 1.34
C LEU A 167 -8.83 21.28 0.08
N ASN A 168 -8.97 22.58 -0.12
CA ASN A 168 -9.64 23.18 -1.26
C ASN A 168 -8.66 23.50 -2.39
N TRP A 169 -8.45 22.56 -3.30
CA TRP A 169 -7.55 22.73 -4.43
C TRP A 169 -7.98 23.80 -5.46
N GLU A 170 -9.16 24.40 -5.33
CA GLU A 170 -9.53 25.60 -6.10
C GLU A 170 -8.71 26.82 -5.67
N SER A 171 -8.20 26.85 -4.43
CA SER A 171 -7.33 27.92 -3.96
C SER A 171 -5.95 27.85 -4.57
N GLN A 172 -5.60 28.83 -5.41
CA GLN A 172 -4.26 28.91 -6.00
C GLN A 172 -3.18 29.07 -4.94
N LYS A 173 -3.44 29.86 -3.89
CA LYS A 173 -2.48 30.06 -2.80
C LYS A 173 -2.15 28.72 -2.10
N LEU A 174 -3.16 27.90 -1.86
CA LEU A 174 -2.95 26.56 -1.30
C LEU A 174 -2.07 25.72 -2.21
N ARG A 175 -2.40 25.64 -3.52
CA ARG A 175 -1.60 24.83 -4.45
C ARG A 175 -0.14 25.27 -4.49
N GLU A 176 0.12 26.57 -4.50
CA GLU A 176 1.50 27.10 -4.45
C GLU A 176 2.23 26.66 -3.18
N GLU A 177 1.55 26.64 -2.03
CA GLU A 177 2.14 26.17 -0.77
C GLU A 177 2.39 24.65 -0.78
N LEU A 178 1.48 23.85 -1.34
CA LEU A 178 1.70 22.42 -1.52
C LEU A 178 2.91 22.12 -2.43
N TYR A 179 3.12 22.94 -3.47
CA TYR A 179 4.31 22.83 -4.33
C TYR A 179 5.60 23.22 -3.59
N ASN A 180 5.56 24.20 -2.69
CA ASN A 180 6.69 24.55 -1.84
C ASN A 180 7.06 23.39 -0.91
N ILE A 181 6.08 22.68 -0.35
CA ILE A 181 6.31 21.49 0.48
C ILE A 181 7.03 20.39 -0.32
N LEU A 182 6.57 20.09 -1.54
CA LEU A 182 7.22 19.11 -2.42
C LEU A 182 8.68 19.50 -2.70
N ASN A 183 8.91 20.75 -3.08
CA ASN A 183 10.25 21.27 -3.37
C ASN A 183 11.16 21.20 -2.14
N TYR A 184 10.66 21.54 -0.96
CA TYR A 184 11.42 21.46 0.29
C TYR A 184 11.96 20.04 0.54
N TRP A 185 11.13 19.01 0.38
CA TRP A 185 11.56 17.64 0.58
C TRP A 185 12.50 17.13 -0.52
N MET A 186 12.34 17.58 -1.76
CA MET A 186 13.32 17.30 -2.83
C MET A 186 14.67 17.95 -2.53
N GLU A 187 14.69 19.20 -2.06
CA GLU A 187 15.92 19.89 -1.65
C GLU A 187 16.60 19.20 -0.46
N LYS A 188 15.85 18.54 0.43
CA LYS A 188 16.35 17.68 1.48
C LYS A 188 17.00 16.38 0.97
N GLY A 189 16.78 16.00 -0.28
CA GLY A 189 17.37 14.81 -0.88
C GLY A 189 16.43 13.59 -0.98
N VAL A 190 15.12 13.80 -0.78
CA VAL A 190 14.10 12.78 -1.05
C VAL A 190 14.06 12.51 -2.56
N SER A 191 14.01 11.23 -2.93
CA SER A 191 14.07 10.78 -4.35
C SER A 191 12.70 10.56 -4.98
N GLY A 192 11.63 10.89 -4.26
CA GLY A 192 10.27 10.75 -4.79
C GLY A 192 9.19 10.75 -3.72
N PHE A 193 7.96 10.58 -4.19
CA PHE A 193 6.76 10.68 -3.35
C PHE A 193 5.76 9.57 -3.65
N ARG A 194 5.09 9.09 -2.60
CA ARG A 194 3.82 8.38 -2.72
C ARG A 194 2.72 9.38 -2.40
N PHE A 195 1.78 9.57 -3.34
CA PHE A 195 0.65 10.47 -3.17
C PHE A 195 -0.55 9.71 -2.62
N ASP A 196 -0.96 10.09 -1.41
CA ASP A 196 -2.12 9.56 -0.71
C ASP A 196 -3.40 10.10 -1.31
N ALA A 197 -4.39 9.22 -1.53
CA ALA A 197 -5.78 9.55 -1.88
C ALA A 197 -5.93 10.67 -2.94
N ILE A 198 -5.00 10.76 -3.92
CA ILE A 198 -4.85 11.93 -4.80
C ILE A 198 -6.07 12.16 -5.72
N THR A 199 -6.89 11.15 -5.95
CA THR A 199 -8.09 11.31 -6.79
C THR A 199 -9.27 11.95 -6.07
N TYR A 200 -9.15 12.22 -4.78
CA TYR A 200 -10.18 12.92 -3.99
C TYR A 200 -9.99 14.45 -3.93
N ILE A 201 -8.90 15.01 -4.47
CA ILE A 201 -8.58 16.44 -4.35
C ILE A 201 -9.60 17.38 -5.01
N LYS A 202 -10.37 16.91 -6.00
CA LYS A 202 -11.44 17.67 -6.67
C LYS A 202 -12.80 17.35 -6.06
N LYS A 203 -13.59 18.38 -5.70
CA LYS A 203 -14.81 18.26 -4.88
C LYS A 203 -16.08 18.74 -5.60
N VAL A 204 -16.24 18.51 -6.91
CA VAL A 204 -17.38 19.00 -7.70
C VAL A 204 -18.71 18.54 -7.13
N ASN A 205 -18.84 17.28 -6.73
CA ASN A 205 -20.07 16.68 -6.26
C ASN A 205 -20.30 16.79 -4.74
N SER A 206 -19.48 17.55 -4.02
CA SER A 206 -19.54 17.63 -2.54
C SER A 206 -20.90 18.09 -2.00
N LEU A 207 -21.60 18.96 -2.76
CA LEU A 207 -22.92 19.51 -2.38
C LEU A 207 -24.10 18.72 -2.98
N VAL A 208 -23.85 17.64 -3.71
CA VAL A 208 -24.90 16.86 -4.37
C VAL A 208 -25.32 15.70 -3.50
N SER A 209 -26.62 15.56 -3.24
CA SER A 209 -27.20 14.38 -2.61
C SER A 209 -27.60 13.36 -3.67
N HIS A 210 -27.34 12.09 -3.38
CA HIS A 210 -27.63 10.95 -4.28
C HIS A 210 -28.55 9.94 -3.58
N GLU A 211 -29.03 8.94 -4.35
CA GLU A 211 -29.75 7.81 -3.75
C GLU A 211 -28.83 7.06 -2.78
N PRO A 212 -29.29 6.80 -1.54
CA PRO A 212 -28.51 6.11 -0.54
C PRO A 212 -28.10 4.69 -0.98
N ASP A 213 -26.90 4.29 -0.64
CA ASP A 213 -26.38 2.92 -0.87
C ASP A 213 -26.62 1.98 0.31
N ASN A 214 -27.10 2.51 1.44
CA ASN A 214 -27.32 1.75 2.66
C ASN A 214 -28.50 2.32 3.48
N THR A 215 -28.92 1.60 4.54
CA THR A 215 -30.02 1.94 5.45
C THR A 215 -29.76 3.16 6.32
N ASP A 216 -28.53 3.67 6.37
CA ASP A 216 -28.16 4.90 7.08
C ASP A 216 -28.58 6.19 6.34
N GLY A 217 -29.16 6.07 5.14
CA GLY A 217 -29.60 7.18 4.31
C GLY A 217 -28.46 7.95 3.64
N LEU A 218 -27.24 7.41 3.65
CA LEU A 218 -26.05 8.01 3.06
C LEU A 218 -25.59 7.24 1.81
N ILE A 219 -24.76 7.90 0.99
CA ILE A 219 -24.05 7.31 -0.14
C ILE A 219 -22.54 7.42 0.09
N SER A 220 -21.78 6.37 -0.22
CA SER A 220 -20.32 6.38 -0.03
C SER A 220 -19.62 7.43 -0.88
N VAL A 221 -18.68 8.16 -0.28
CA VAL A 221 -17.78 9.07 -0.99
C VAL A 221 -16.86 8.32 -1.97
N GLU A 222 -16.59 7.04 -1.76
CA GLU A 222 -15.82 6.21 -2.69
C GLU A 222 -16.49 6.07 -4.06
N THR A 223 -17.82 6.17 -4.11
CA THR A 223 -18.59 6.11 -5.36
C THR A 223 -18.84 7.47 -5.99
N THR A 224 -18.80 8.55 -5.20
CA THR A 224 -19.21 9.89 -5.65
C THR A 224 -18.10 10.92 -5.67
N GLY A 225 -16.98 10.69 -4.96
CA GLY A 225 -15.93 11.69 -4.72
C GLY A 225 -14.63 11.46 -5.47
N GLN A 226 -14.42 10.28 -6.08
CA GLN A 226 -13.17 9.94 -6.75
C GLN A 226 -13.09 10.49 -8.17
N ASN A 227 -11.90 10.90 -8.60
CA ASN A 227 -11.55 11.26 -9.99
C ASN A 227 -12.58 12.18 -10.68
N GLN A 228 -12.98 13.24 -9.97
CA GLN A 228 -14.01 14.18 -10.42
C GLN A 228 -13.56 15.01 -11.63
N GLU A 229 -14.53 15.47 -12.43
CA GLU A 229 -14.28 16.35 -13.58
C GLU A 229 -13.45 17.58 -13.19
N GLY A 230 -12.42 17.92 -13.99
CA GLY A 230 -11.50 19.04 -13.73
C GLY A 230 -10.30 18.69 -12.86
N ILE A 231 -10.19 17.48 -12.29
CA ILE A 231 -9.01 17.07 -11.50
C ILE A 231 -7.73 17.12 -12.30
N ARG A 232 -7.80 16.88 -13.61
CA ARG A 232 -6.66 16.88 -14.55
C ARG A 232 -5.88 18.18 -14.51
N GLU A 233 -6.57 19.31 -14.40
CA GLU A 233 -5.95 20.64 -14.35
C GLU A 233 -4.99 20.76 -13.16
N PHE A 234 -5.41 20.25 -11.99
CA PHE A 234 -4.59 20.27 -10.77
C PHE A 234 -3.40 19.32 -10.88
N LEU A 235 -3.63 18.09 -11.34
CA LEU A 235 -2.56 17.09 -11.47
C LEU A 235 -1.53 17.51 -12.53
N GLN A 236 -1.97 18.09 -13.64
CA GLN A 236 -1.10 18.61 -14.67
C GLN A 236 -0.29 19.83 -14.19
N GLU A 237 -0.92 20.74 -13.45
CA GLU A 237 -0.23 21.89 -12.85
C GLU A 237 0.85 21.41 -11.87
N MET A 238 0.52 20.49 -10.95
CA MET A 238 1.47 19.93 -10.01
C MET A 238 2.64 19.23 -10.71
N ASN A 239 2.36 18.38 -11.69
CA ASN A 239 3.40 17.72 -12.48
C ASN A 239 4.34 18.74 -13.13
N HIS A 240 3.78 19.77 -13.79
CA HIS A 240 4.54 20.80 -14.47
C HIS A 240 5.39 21.67 -13.54
N LYS A 241 4.91 21.93 -12.34
CA LYS A 241 5.60 22.79 -11.36
C LYS A 241 6.71 22.05 -10.61
N CYS A 242 6.51 20.77 -10.27
CA CYS A 242 7.35 20.08 -9.30
C CYS A 242 7.91 18.73 -9.77
N LEU A 243 7.23 17.98 -10.66
CA LEU A 243 7.48 16.54 -10.80
C LEU A 243 8.03 16.13 -12.20
N ARG A 244 8.50 17.08 -13.00
CA ARG A 244 9.00 16.82 -14.36
C ARG A 244 10.36 16.12 -14.41
N ASP A 245 11.12 16.17 -13.33
CA ASP A 245 12.41 15.50 -13.29
C ASP A 245 12.19 13.97 -13.27
N PRO A 246 12.62 13.23 -14.31
CA PRO A 246 12.44 11.78 -14.37
C PRO A 246 13.21 11.02 -13.27
N GLU A 247 14.15 11.67 -12.59
CA GLU A 247 14.86 11.10 -11.43
C GLU A 247 14.01 11.16 -10.16
N ILE A 248 12.95 11.98 -10.13
CA ILE A 248 11.97 11.99 -9.02
C ILE A 248 10.89 10.95 -9.31
N MET A 249 10.89 9.88 -8.52
CA MET A 249 9.87 8.83 -8.63
C MET A 249 8.56 9.28 -8.00
N THR A 250 7.45 9.05 -8.67
CA THR A 250 6.13 9.31 -8.10
C THR A 250 5.23 8.09 -8.23
N VAL A 251 4.60 7.69 -7.15
CA VAL A 251 3.57 6.64 -7.16
C VAL A 251 2.30 7.18 -6.51
N ALA A 252 1.16 7.00 -7.16
CA ALA A 252 -0.10 7.55 -6.69
C ALA A 252 -1.12 6.47 -6.31
N GLU A 253 -1.84 6.72 -5.23
CA GLU A 253 -3.14 6.08 -5.01
C GLU A 253 -4.18 6.81 -5.85
N ALA A 254 -4.61 6.15 -6.93
CA ALA A 254 -5.53 6.72 -7.89
C ALA A 254 -6.80 5.86 -8.06
N PRO A 255 -7.58 5.63 -6.97
CA PRO A 255 -8.85 4.92 -7.09
C PRO A 255 -9.81 5.70 -7.99
N GLY A 256 -10.74 4.97 -8.63
CA GLY A 256 -11.73 5.57 -9.53
C GLY A 256 -11.22 5.97 -10.91
N VAL A 257 -9.95 5.70 -11.25
CA VAL A 257 -9.41 5.92 -12.60
C VAL A 257 -9.69 4.69 -13.46
N PRO A 258 -10.51 4.81 -14.52
CA PRO A 258 -10.74 3.71 -15.44
C PRO A 258 -9.46 3.31 -16.20
N TYR A 259 -9.33 2.03 -16.54
CA TYR A 259 -8.15 1.55 -17.27
C TYR A 259 -7.92 2.25 -18.62
N GLU A 260 -8.98 2.66 -19.30
CA GLU A 260 -8.90 3.42 -20.55
C GLU A 260 -8.29 4.81 -20.40
N ASN A 261 -8.29 5.37 -19.19
CA ASN A 261 -7.74 6.70 -18.89
C ASN A 261 -6.35 6.64 -18.21
N LEU A 262 -5.79 5.46 -17.99
CA LEU A 262 -4.51 5.30 -17.30
C LEU A 262 -3.35 6.05 -18.00
N SER A 263 -3.38 6.17 -19.32
CA SER A 263 -2.34 6.89 -20.07
C SER A 263 -2.16 8.36 -19.65
N GLU A 264 -3.21 8.98 -19.11
CA GLU A 264 -3.13 10.34 -18.55
C GLU A 264 -2.37 10.36 -17.22
N PHE A 265 -2.46 9.28 -16.46
CA PHE A 265 -1.81 9.16 -15.14
C PHE A 265 -0.38 8.67 -15.24
N ILE A 266 -0.10 7.66 -16.08
CA ILE A 266 1.17 6.91 -16.11
C ILE A 266 1.82 6.82 -17.50
N GLY A 267 1.29 7.53 -18.49
CA GLY A 267 1.85 7.59 -19.84
C GLY A 267 3.20 8.33 -19.91
N GLU A 268 3.71 8.53 -21.10
CA GLU A 268 4.99 9.24 -21.32
C GLU A 268 4.96 10.67 -20.77
N ASP A 269 3.81 11.35 -20.91
CA ASP A 269 3.53 12.67 -20.35
C ASP A 269 2.53 12.60 -19.18
N GLY A 270 2.44 11.46 -18.52
CA GLY A 270 1.51 11.21 -17.41
C GLY A 270 1.84 12.05 -16.17
N TYR A 271 0.84 12.18 -15.29
CA TYR A 271 1.00 12.97 -14.06
C TYR A 271 1.99 12.35 -13.07
N PHE A 272 2.10 11.02 -13.07
CA PHE A 272 2.91 10.23 -12.14
C PHE A 272 3.76 9.20 -12.88
N SER A 273 4.83 8.73 -12.25
CA SER A 273 5.65 7.64 -12.78
C SER A 273 4.87 6.33 -12.84
N MET A 274 4.00 6.08 -11.85
CA MET A 274 3.18 4.87 -11.72
C MET A 274 1.99 5.08 -10.78
N VAL A 275 1.03 4.15 -10.81
CA VAL A 275 -0.10 4.07 -9.88
C VAL A 275 -0.19 2.69 -9.26
N PHE A 276 -0.74 2.61 -8.04
CA PHE A 276 -1.19 1.37 -7.44
C PHE A 276 -2.53 0.93 -8.05
N ASP A 277 -2.65 -0.34 -8.39
CA ASP A 277 -3.90 -0.94 -8.82
C ASP A 277 -4.51 -1.75 -7.67
N PHE A 278 -5.67 -1.31 -7.20
CA PHE A 278 -6.38 -1.93 -6.08
C PHE A 278 -7.25 -3.12 -6.49
N SER A 279 -7.48 -3.34 -7.78
CA SER A 279 -8.48 -4.30 -8.26
C SER A 279 -8.24 -5.74 -7.78
N TYR A 280 -6.98 -6.18 -7.73
CA TYR A 280 -6.61 -7.51 -7.23
C TYR A 280 -6.30 -7.51 -5.73
N ALA A 281 -5.94 -6.36 -5.16
CA ALA A 281 -5.67 -6.21 -3.74
C ALA A 281 -6.97 -6.14 -2.92
N ASP A 282 -8.03 -5.51 -3.46
CA ASP A 282 -9.36 -5.38 -2.85
C ASP A 282 -10.40 -6.31 -3.48
N ILE A 283 -9.96 -7.46 -4.00
CA ILE A 283 -10.81 -8.42 -4.72
C ILE A 283 -12.06 -8.87 -3.94
N ASP A 284 -12.00 -8.85 -2.63
CA ASP A 284 -13.08 -9.23 -1.72
C ASP A 284 -13.94 -8.04 -1.25
N LEU A 285 -13.69 -6.82 -1.76
CA LEU A 285 -14.46 -5.62 -1.47
C LEU A 285 -15.30 -5.16 -2.67
N LEU A 286 -16.49 -4.68 -2.36
CA LEU A 286 -17.26 -3.85 -3.28
C LEU A 286 -17.09 -2.38 -2.86
N PRO A 287 -16.95 -1.43 -3.80
CA PRO A 287 -16.83 -0.01 -3.47
C PRO A 287 -17.93 0.46 -2.52
N GLY A 288 -17.55 1.13 -1.43
CA GLY A 288 -18.48 1.59 -0.41
C GLY A 288 -19.13 0.50 0.44
N SER A 289 -18.74 -0.78 0.28
CA SER A 289 -19.33 -1.90 1.00
C SER A 289 -18.88 -1.95 2.47
N ASN A 290 -19.68 -2.63 3.29
CA ASN A 290 -19.31 -2.97 4.64
C ASN A 290 -18.52 -4.29 4.68
N TRP A 291 -17.58 -4.43 5.61
CA TRP A 291 -16.74 -5.62 5.73
C TRP A 291 -17.51 -6.91 6.08
N TYR A 292 -18.72 -6.79 6.60
CA TYR A 292 -19.60 -7.95 6.81
C TYR A 292 -20.30 -8.42 5.51
N ASN A 293 -20.15 -7.70 4.40
CA ASN A 293 -20.69 -8.05 3.09
C ASN A 293 -19.56 -8.16 2.06
N GLN A 294 -18.69 -9.15 2.26
CA GLN A 294 -17.56 -9.40 1.37
C GLN A 294 -18.01 -9.92 0.01
N ALA A 295 -17.35 -9.46 -1.06
CA ALA A 295 -17.54 -10.00 -2.39
C ALA A 295 -16.95 -11.42 -2.47
N PRO A 296 -17.72 -12.44 -2.90
CA PRO A 296 -17.16 -13.76 -3.18
C PRO A 296 -16.22 -13.68 -4.38
N TRP A 297 -15.08 -14.35 -4.32
CA TRP A 297 -14.15 -14.43 -5.42
C TRP A 297 -13.49 -15.81 -5.50
N THR A 298 -12.98 -16.16 -6.69
CA THR A 298 -12.22 -17.38 -6.98
C THR A 298 -10.80 -17.03 -7.45
N PHE A 299 -9.91 -18.02 -7.51
CA PHE A 299 -8.60 -17.82 -8.15
C PHE A 299 -8.72 -17.47 -9.64
N GLY A 300 -9.80 -17.88 -10.31
CA GLY A 300 -10.12 -17.47 -11.65
C GLY A 300 -10.39 -15.97 -11.77
N ASP A 301 -11.06 -15.38 -10.77
CA ASP A 301 -11.31 -13.95 -10.71
C ASP A 301 -10.01 -13.18 -10.42
N LEU A 302 -9.19 -13.65 -9.47
CA LEU A 302 -7.87 -13.08 -9.21
C LEU A 302 -7.01 -13.08 -10.47
N LYS A 303 -6.94 -14.21 -11.18
CA LYS A 303 -6.21 -14.34 -12.44
C LYS A 303 -6.68 -13.34 -13.50
N LYS A 304 -7.99 -13.18 -13.68
CA LYS A 304 -8.56 -12.19 -14.62
C LYS A 304 -8.18 -10.76 -14.25
N LEU A 305 -8.28 -10.39 -12.97
CA LEU A 305 -7.94 -9.04 -12.50
C LEU A 305 -6.45 -8.75 -12.67
N LEU A 306 -5.58 -9.68 -12.29
CA LEU A 306 -4.13 -9.56 -12.47
C LEU A 306 -3.75 -9.33 -13.95
N PHE A 307 -4.27 -10.16 -14.87
CA PHE A 307 -3.92 -10.01 -16.28
C PHE A 307 -4.61 -8.81 -16.92
N ARG A 308 -5.81 -8.44 -16.51
CA ARG A 308 -6.44 -7.18 -16.95
C ARG A 308 -5.58 -5.98 -16.55
N SER A 309 -5.11 -5.94 -15.29
CA SER A 309 -4.21 -4.91 -14.79
C SER A 309 -2.92 -4.88 -15.61
N GLN A 310 -2.22 -6.00 -15.71
CA GLN A 310 -0.95 -6.09 -16.42
C GLN A 310 -1.06 -5.69 -17.90
N CYS A 311 -2.08 -6.18 -18.61
CA CYS A 311 -2.31 -5.85 -20.03
C CYS A 311 -2.66 -4.37 -20.23
N SER A 312 -3.47 -3.79 -19.34
CA SER A 312 -3.85 -2.38 -19.43
C SER A 312 -2.66 -1.45 -19.14
N VAL A 313 -1.90 -1.73 -18.09
CA VAL A 313 -0.75 -0.90 -17.69
C VAL A 313 0.38 -0.98 -18.71
N GLN A 314 0.71 -2.18 -19.23
CA GLN A 314 1.87 -2.33 -20.15
C GLN A 314 1.70 -1.60 -21.48
N THR A 315 0.46 -1.35 -21.93
CA THR A 315 0.17 -0.62 -23.17
C THR A 315 0.13 0.89 -22.98
N GLN A 316 0.01 1.37 -21.73
CA GLN A 316 -0.21 2.78 -21.44
C GLN A 316 0.92 3.43 -20.65
N GLY A 317 1.72 2.64 -19.90
CA GLY A 317 2.78 3.22 -19.08
C GLY A 317 3.50 2.20 -18.20
N TRP A 318 3.60 2.50 -16.90
CA TRP A 318 4.30 1.68 -15.91
C TRP A 318 3.49 1.61 -14.62
N GLY A 319 3.46 0.44 -13.97
CA GLY A 319 2.69 0.20 -12.76
C GLY A 319 3.54 -0.06 -11.52
N ALA A 320 2.97 0.16 -10.37
CA ALA A 320 3.46 -0.32 -9.08
C ALA A 320 2.84 -1.69 -8.78
N ILE A 321 3.69 -2.65 -8.41
CA ILE A 321 3.26 -4.02 -8.09
C ILE A 321 3.45 -4.28 -6.61
N TYR A 322 2.39 -4.74 -5.95
CA TYR A 322 2.36 -5.07 -4.52
C TYR A 322 1.32 -6.14 -4.24
N LEU A 323 1.46 -6.87 -3.15
CA LEU A 323 0.45 -7.79 -2.62
C LEU A 323 0.00 -7.40 -1.22
N GLU A 324 0.82 -6.63 -0.51
CA GLU A 324 0.57 -6.12 0.83
C GLU A 324 0.92 -4.63 0.92
N ASN A 325 0.24 -3.91 1.80
CA ASN A 325 0.60 -2.58 2.27
C ASN A 325 0.06 -2.36 3.69
N HIS A 326 0.21 -1.15 4.22
CA HIS A 326 -0.22 -0.77 5.56
C HIS A 326 -1.75 -0.60 5.73
N ASP A 327 -2.53 -0.67 4.63
CA ASP A 327 -3.99 -0.51 4.60
C ASP A 327 -4.74 -1.80 4.27
N GLN A 328 -4.01 -2.91 4.15
CA GLN A 328 -4.55 -4.21 3.78
C GLN A 328 -4.30 -5.27 4.86
N SER A 329 -5.13 -6.28 4.92
CA SER A 329 -4.79 -7.52 5.63
C SER A 329 -3.61 -8.23 4.95
N ARG A 330 -2.90 -9.09 5.68
CA ARG A 330 -1.77 -9.85 5.13
C ARG A 330 -2.19 -10.76 3.98
N SER A 331 -1.34 -10.89 2.98
CA SER A 331 -1.61 -11.64 1.75
C SER A 331 -1.90 -13.11 1.99
N PHE A 332 -1.25 -13.75 2.96
CA PHE A 332 -1.57 -15.12 3.36
C PHE A 332 -3.04 -15.29 3.71
N ASN A 333 -3.55 -14.45 4.60
CA ASN A 333 -4.93 -14.52 5.06
C ASN A 333 -5.92 -14.13 3.97
N LYS A 334 -5.55 -13.18 3.11
CA LYS A 334 -6.38 -12.73 2.00
C LYS A 334 -6.52 -13.79 0.90
N TYR A 335 -5.40 -14.34 0.42
CA TYR A 335 -5.42 -15.20 -0.77
C TYR A 335 -5.63 -16.68 -0.43
N PHE A 336 -5.16 -17.17 0.72
CA PHE A 336 -5.35 -18.58 1.11
C PHE A 336 -6.51 -18.80 2.07
N ARG A 337 -7.00 -17.75 2.74
CA ARG A 337 -8.18 -17.81 3.65
C ARG A 337 -8.07 -18.93 4.67
N GLU A 338 -9.07 -19.84 4.71
CA GLU A 338 -9.10 -20.99 5.64
C GLU A 338 -8.01 -22.02 5.35
N LYS A 339 -7.35 -21.94 4.17
CA LYS A 339 -6.20 -22.78 3.80
C LYS A 339 -4.86 -22.10 4.08
N ALA A 340 -4.86 -20.90 4.67
CA ALA A 340 -3.64 -20.28 5.16
C ALA A 340 -2.92 -21.20 6.15
N ALA A 341 -1.58 -21.23 6.10
CA ALA A 341 -0.78 -22.08 6.96
C ALA A 341 -1.14 -21.88 8.43
N ALA A 342 -1.25 -22.95 9.19
CA ALA A 342 -1.28 -22.84 10.63
C ALA A 342 0.02 -22.21 11.12
N ARG A 343 -0.02 -21.42 12.20
CA ARG A 343 1.14 -20.63 12.69
C ARG A 343 2.39 -21.47 12.99
N ASP A 344 2.24 -22.73 13.30
CA ASP A 344 3.30 -23.71 13.57
C ASP A 344 3.70 -24.52 12.33
N ASP A 345 2.95 -24.46 11.23
CA ASP A 345 3.31 -25.11 9.95
C ASP A 345 4.23 -24.23 9.11
N LEU A 346 5.48 -24.14 9.52
CA LEU A 346 6.48 -23.33 8.83
C LEU A 346 6.77 -23.81 7.39
N HIS A 347 6.58 -25.11 7.10
CA HIS A 347 6.78 -25.63 5.76
C HIS A 347 5.67 -25.16 4.81
N LEU A 348 4.41 -25.30 5.20
CA LEU A 348 3.30 -24.80 4.40
C LEU A 348 3.37 -23.27 4.24
N ARG A 349 3.76 -22.56 5.30
CA ARG A 349 4.01 -21.11 5.25
C ARG A 349 5.08 -20.75 4.21
N PHE A 350 6.20 -21.49 4.19
CA PHE A 350 7.23 -21.30 3.16
C PHE A 350 6.66 -21.53 1.76
N LEU A 351 5.91 -22.61 1.53
CA LEU A 351 5.33 -22.90 0.20
C LEU A 351 4.36 -21.81 -0.27
N GLN A 352 3.47 -21.39 0.61
CA GLN A 352 2.49 -20.32 0.30
C GLN A 352 3.18 -18.98 0.09
N GLY A 353 4.11 -18.60 0.98
CA GLY A 353 4.86 -17.35 0.87
C GLY A 353 5.73 -17.28 -0.37
N SER A 354 6.41 -18.36 -0.71
CA SER A 354 7.24 -18.44 -1.92
C SER A 354 6.40 -18.41 -3.20
N ALA A 355 5.18 -18.96 -3.19
CA ALA A 355 4.24 -18.82 -4.30
C ALA A 355 3.86 -17.35 -4.54
N LEU A 356 3.48 -16.63 -3.47
CA LEU A 356 3.16 -15.20 -3.52
C LEU A 356 4.38 -14.36 -3.92
N ALA A 357 5.56 -14.62 -3.35
CA ALA A 357 6.81 -13.94 -3.70
C ALA A 357 7.17 -14.11 -5.19
N THR A 358 6.97 -15.33 -5.73
CA THR A 358 7.23 -15.61 -7.15
C THR A 358 6.22 -14.86 -8.04
N LEU A 359 4.95 -14.77 -7.63
CA LEU A 359 3.95 -13.96 -8.32
C LEU A 359 4.38 -12.49 -8.33
N LEU A 360 4.66 -11.92 -7.16
CA LEU A 360 5.06 -10.52 -7.00
C LEU A 360 6.28 -10.18 -7.88
N MET A 361 7.34 -10.99 -7.82
CA MET A 361 8.58 -10.73 -8.55
C MET A 361 8.50 -11.06 -10.04
N GLY A 362 7.51 -11.87 -10.45
CA GLY A 362 7.28 -12.24 -11.86
C GLY A 362 6.51 -11.18 -12.66
N LEU A 363 5.64 -10.39 -12.02
CA LEU A 363 4.82 -9.37 -12.68
C LEU A 363 5.67 -8.19 -13.19
N ARG A 364 5.10 -7.45 -14.19
CA ARG A 364 5.75 -6.29 -14.80
C ARG A 364 5.38 -5.01 -14.06
N GLY A 365 6.39 -4.27 -13.62
CA GLY A 365 6.26 -3.00 -12.92
C GLY A 365 7.33 -2.84 -11.85
N THR A 366 7.32 -1.73 -11.13
CA THR A 366 8.17 -1.51 -9.95
C THR A 366 7.58 -2.28 -8.78
N VAL A 367 8.37 -3.15 -8.18
CA VAL A 367 7.93 -4.00 -7.08
C VAL A 367 8.05 -3.27 -5.75
N PHE A 368 7.00 -3.35 -4.93
CA PHE A 368 6.97 -2.88 -3.55
C PHE A 368 6.76 -4.09 -2.62
N VAL A 369 7.74 -4.36 -1.79
CA VAL A 369 7.65 -5.34 -0.70
C VAL A 369 7.21 -4.60 0.56
N TYR A 370 6.22 -5.10 1.27
CA TYR A 370 5.80 -4.51 2.53
C TYR A 370 6.54 -5.14 3.71
N GLN A 371 6.86 -4.34 4.75
CA GLN A 371 7.57 -4.84 5.93
C GLN A 371 6.92 -6.09 6.53
N GLY A 372 7.70 -7.17 6.68
CA GLY A 372 7.27 -8.46 7.20
C GLY A 372 6.71 -9.43 6.16
N GLU A 373 6.44 -8.97 4.93
CA GLU A 373 6.02 -9.85 3.83
C GLU A 373 7.10 -10.88 3.52
N GLU A 374 8.36 -10.47 3.51
CA GLU A 374 9.54 -11.31 3.29
C GLU A 374 9.77 -12.36 4.39
N LEU A 375 9.10 -12.21 5.54
CA LEU A 375 9.14 -13.17 6.65
C LEU A 375 7.93 -14.09 6.70
N GLY A 376 6.92 -13.82 5.86
CA GLY A 376 5.65 -14.53 5.89
C GLY A 376 4.76 -14.15 7.07
N SER A 377 4.71 -12.86 7.41
CA SER A 377 3.82 -12.36 8.45
C SER A 377 2.35 -12.58 8.11
N GLU A 378 1.54 -12.92 9.10
CA GLU A 378 0.11 -13.18 9.01
C GLU A 378 -0.69 -12.14 9.80
N ASN A 379 -2.01 -12.15 9.59
CA ASN A 379 -2.94 -11.36 10.40
C ASN A 379 -2.80 -11.67 11.91
N GLY A 380 -2.98 -10.65 12.72
CA GLY A 380 -3.06 -10.81 14.18
C GLY A 380 -4.33 -11.52 14.63
N LYS A 381 -4.34 -11.95 15.89
CA LYS A 381 -5.56 -12.42 16.57
C LYS A 381 -5.92 -11.39 17.62
N PHE A 382 -6.95 -10.61 17.37
CA PHE A 382 -7.49 -9.66 18.33
C PHE A 382 -8.76 -10.26 18.97
N ASN A 383 -8.87 -10.13 20.27
CA ASN A 383 -9.93 -10.78 21.06
C ASN A 383 -11.08 -9.83 21.39
N SER A 384 -10.85 -8.52 21.25
CA SER A 384 -11.86 -7.49 21.45
C SER A 384 -11.59 -6.28 20.58
N ILE A 385 -12.60 -5.43 20.39
CA ILE A 385 -12.48 -4.19 19.59
C ILE A 385 -11.57 -3.15 20.24
N GLU A 386 -11.38 -3.21 21.56
CA GLU A 386 -10.51 -2.30 22.31
C GLU A 386 -9.02 -2.55 22.03
N GLU A 387 -8.65 -3.73 21.52
CA GLU A 387 -7.28 -4.04 21.15
C GLU A 387 -6.86 -3.38 19.82
N TYR A 388 -7.83 -2.85 19.04
CA TYR A 388 -7.58 -2.17 17.78
C TYR A 388 -7.35 -0.67 17.97
N ASP A 389 -6.45 -0.12 17.18
CA ASP A 389 -6.22 1.32 17.10
C ASP A 389 -6.92 1.97 15.90
N ASP A 390 -7.02 1.27 14.80
CA ASP A 390 -7.56 1.72 13.51
C ASP A 390 -9.00 2.25 13.59
N LEU A 391 -9.19 3.50 13.13
CA LEU A 391 -10.51 4.17 13.08
C LEU A 391 -11.51 3.45 12.19
N ASN A 392 -11.07 2.99 11.01
CA ASN A 392 -11.94 2.29 10.06
C ASN A 392 -12.42 0.96 10.65
N THR A 393 -11.54 0.21 11.30
CA THR A 393 -11.89 -1.04 12.00
C THR A 393 -12.99 -0.82 13.03
N LYS A 394 -12.86 0.23 13.86
CA LYS A 394 -13.87 0.58 14.87
C LYS A 394 -15.22 0.98 14.24
N ASP A 395 -15.18 1.69 13.12
CA ASP A 395 -16.40 2.04 12.38
C ASP A 395 -17.08 0.82 11.76
N GLN A 396 -16.33 -0.04 11.09
CA GLN A 396 -16.85 -1.25 10.47
C GLN A 396 -17.43 -2.23 11.50
N TYR A 397 -16.81 -2.36 12.69
CA TYR A 397 -17.36 -3.12 13.80
C TYR A 397 -18.72 -2.57 14.25
N ARG A 398 -18.80 -1.23 14.45
CA ARG A 398 -20.07 -0.57 14.83
C ARG A 398 -21.14 -0.77 13.75
N ARG A 399 -20.79 -0.67 12.46
CA ARG A 399 -21.74 -0.91 11.36
C ARG A 399 -22.27 -2.35 11.37
N ALA A 400 -21.43 -3.34 11.63
CA ALA A 400 -21.86 -4.72 11.74
C ALA A 400 -22.86 -4.92 12.89
N LEU A 401 -22.60 -4.34 14.07
CA LEU A 401 -23.56 -4.35 15.20
C LEU A 401 -24.89 -3.67 14.83
N CYS A 402 -24.84 -2.51 14.15
CA CYS A 402 -26.04 -1.81 13.69
C CYS A 402 -26.83 -2.62 12.65
N ALA A 403 -26.17 -3.46 11.87
CA ALA A 403 -26.79 -4.36 10.91
C ALA A 403 -27.40 -5.62 11.57
N GLY A 404 -27.24 -5.79 12.89
CA GLY A 404 -27.84 -6.87 13.69
C GLY A 404 -26.94 -8.10 13.90
N TYR A 405 -25.66 -8.04 13.56
CA TYR A 405 -24.69 -9.07 13.91
C TYR A 405 -24.33 -8.97 15.40
N ASP A 406 -24.00 -10.09 16.02
CA ASP A 406 -23.50 -10.11 17.39
C ASP A 406 -22.02 -9.64 17.46
N GLU A 407 -21.51 -9.45 18.70
CA GLU A 407 -20.15 -8.99 18.94
C GLU A 407 -19.08 -9.94 18.36
N ALA A 408 -19.30 -11.25 18.47
CA ALA A 408 -18.35 -12.26 18.00
C ALA A 408 -18.29 -12.29 16.45
N GLN A 409 -19.44 -12.19 15.79
CA GLN A 409 -19.53 -12.08 14.34
C GLN A 409 -18.89 -10.77 13.85
N SER A 410 -19.21 -9.66 14.51
CA SER A 410 -18.68 -8.34 14.17
C SER A 410 -17.15 -8.30 14.35
N LEU A 411 -16.64 -8.90 15.43
CA LEU A 411 -15.20 -9.02 15.66
C LEU A 411 -14.52 -9.89 14.59
N LYS A 412 -15.16 -10.98 14.14
CA LYS A 412 -14.62 -11.81 13.06
C LYS A 412 -14.44 -11.01 11.77
N PHE A 413 -15.45 -10.24 11.35
CA PHE A 413 -15.34 -9.43 10.13
C PHE A 413 -14.18 -8.45 10.17
N VAL A 414 -13.96 -7.81 11.31
CA VAL A 414 -12.85 -6.86 11.44
C VAL A 414 -11.50 -7.55 11.62
N ASN A 415 -11.44 -8.71 12.26
CA ASN A 415 -10.21 -9.53 12.32
C ASN A 415 -9.71 -9.91 10.93
N ASP A 416 -10.61 -10.20 10.01
CA ASP A 416 -10.23 -10.62 8.66
C ASP A 416 -9.65 -9.45 7.83
N ARG A 417 -10.06 -8.19 8.12
CA ARG A 417 -9.81 -7.06 7.22
C ARG A 417 -9.07 -5.87 7.82
N SER A 418 -8.97 -5.78 9.15
CA SER A 418 -8.36 -4.62 9.81
C SER A 418 -6.98 -4.27 9.26
N ARG A 419 -6.74 -2.97 9.09
CA ARG A 419 -5.42 -2.41 8.77
C ARG A 419 -4.38 -2.72 9.85
N ASP A 420 -4.80 -2.86 11.11
CA ASP A 420 -3.90 -3.19 12.22
C ASP A 420 -3.23 -4.56 12.06
N ASN A 421 -3.78 -5.46 11.24
CA ASN A 421 -3.13 -6.73 10.90
C ASN A 421 -1.74 -6.53 10.26
N SER A 422 -1.61 -5.55 9.39
CA SER A 422 -0.35 -5.22 8.73
C SER A 422 0.52 -4.22 9.52
N ARG A 423 -0.08 -3.55 10.54
CA ARG A 423 0.58 -2.53 11.35
C ARG A 423 1.20 -3.08 12.64
N MET A 424 1.13 -4.40 12.87
CA MET A 424 1.78 -5.03 14.01
C MET A 424 3.30 -4.88 13.95
N PRO A 425 3.97 -4.81 15.14
CA PRO A 425 5.42 -4.66 15.22
C PRO A 425 6.20 -5.72 14.45
N PHE A 426 7.25 -5.29 13.74
CA PHE A 426 8.12 -6.16 12.94
C PHE A 426 8.92 -7.13 13.81
N PRO A 427 8.93 -8.43 13.51
CA PRO A 427 9.63 -9.44 14.31
C PRO A 427 11.13 -9.54 13.94
N TRP A 428 11.99 -8.78 14.63
CA TRP A 428 13.45 -8.82 14.42
C TRP A 428 14.10 -10.04 15.04
N THR A 429 13.70 -10.39 16.28
CA THR A 429 14.31 -11.50 17.05
C THR A 429 13.25 -12.34 17.74
N ALA A 430 13.66 -13.48 18.31
CA ALA A 430 12.79 -14.31 19.14
C ALA A 430 12.66 -13.82 20.61
N GLU A 431 13.27 -12.68 20.93
CA GLU A 431 13.20 -12.05 22.24
C GLU A 431 11.83 -11.38 22.47
N ALA A 432 11.61 -10.88 23.69
CA ALA A 432 10.37 -10.19 24.05
C ALA A 432 10.03 -9.09 23.02
N ASN A 433 8.75 -8.94 22.73
CA ASN A 433 8.21 -8.01 21.72
C ASN A 433 8.84 -8.19 20.32
N GLY A 434 9.31 -9.39 19.97
CA GLY A 434 9.95 -9.63 18.69
C GLY A 434 11.29 -8.89 18.52
N GLY A 435 11.89 -8.34 19.58
CA GLY A 435 13.03 -7.44 19.49
C GLY A 435 12.71 -6.08 18.84
N PHE A 436 11.44 -5.77 18.63
CA PHE A 436 10.99 -4.48 18.11
C PHE A 436 11.27 -3.35 19.12
N THR A 437 10.87 -3.53 20.37
CA THR A 437 11.02 -2.56 21.48
C THR A 437 11.46 -3.23 22.76
N SER A 438 12.15 -2.49 23.63
CA SER A 438 12.40 -2.85 25.04
C SER A 438 11.26 -2.45 25.97
N GLY A 439 10.35 -1.60 25.51
CA GLY A 439 9.17 -1.13 26.24
C GLY A 439 7.89 -1.90 25.92
N MET A 440 6.74 -1.29 26.16
CA MET A 440 5.44 -1.82 25.77
C MET A 440 5.12 -1.34 24.34
N PRO A 441 4.94 -2.21 23.36
CA PRO A 441 4.64 -1.78 21.99
C PRO A 441 3.26 -1.13 21.92
N TRP A 442 3.10 -0.11 21.05
CA TRP A 442 1.86 0.63 20.85
C TRP A 442 0.71 -0.26 20.33
N LEU A 443 1.06 -1.29 19.57
CA LEU A 443 0.18 -2.37 19.13
C LEU A 443 0.88 -3.69 19.46
N LYS A 444 0.13 -4.71 19.84
CA LYS A 444 0.72 -6.00 20.23
C LYS A 444 1.50 -6.65 19.08
N CYS A 445 2.58 -7.35 19.41
CA CYS A 445 3.27 -8.21 18.46
C CYS A 445 2.41 -9.43 18.11
N ASN A 446 2.58 -9.97 16.90
CA ASN A 446 1.94 -11.22 16.54
C ASN A 446 2.50 -12.37 17.38
N ASP A 447 1.66 -13.33 17.79
CA ASP A 447 2.04 -14.42 18.72
C ASP A 447 3.13 -15.34 18.17
N ASP A 448 3.29 -15.39 16.83
CA ASP A 448 4.26 -16.25 16.14
C ASP A 448 5.62 -15.60 15.89
N TYR A 449 5.83 -14.35 16.35
CA TYR A 449 7.04 -13.58 16.10
C TYR A 449 8.33 -14.36 16.37
N ALA A 450 8.34 -15.21 17.42
CA ALA A 450 9.51 -15.98 17.78
C ALA A 450 9.82 -17.12 16.78
N ALA A 451 8.86 -17.54 15.99
CA ALA A 451 9.04 -18.58 14.97
C ALA A 451 9.57 -17.99 13.64
N ILE A 452 9.02 -16.83 13.22
CA ILE A 452 9.25 -16.25 11.89
C ILE A 452 10.25 -15.09 11.87
N CYS A 453 10.84 -14.70 13.01
CA CYS A 453 11.65 -13.47 13.09
C CYS A 453 12.84 -13.44 12.12
N ALA A 454 13.22 -12.23 11.70
CA ALA A 454 14.29 -11.97 10.76
C ALA A 454 15.60 -12.68 11.14
N LYS A 455 16.03 -12.59 12.41
CA LYS A 455 17.28 -13.22 12.90
C LYS A 455 17.31 -14.73 12.69
N LYS A 456 16.20 -15.45 12.84
CA LYS A 456 16.13 -16.90 12.58
C LYS A 456 16.20 -17.19 11.10
N GLN A 457 15.44 -16.44 10.30
CA GLN A 457 15.41 -16.64 8.85
C GLN A 457 16.71 -16.25 8.18
N GLU A 458 17.48 -15.30 8.70
CA GLU A 458 18.85 -15.00 8.26
C GLU A 458 19.82 -16.19 8.43
N GLN A 459 19.60 -17.01 9.46
CA GLN A 459 20.43 -18.18 9.76
C GLN A 459 20.01 -19.43 8.96
N ASP A 460 18.79 -19.45 8.43
CA ASP A 460 18.23 -20.56 7.67
C ASP A 460 18.23 -20.23 6.16
N LYS A 461 19.12 -20.88 5.42
CA LYS A 461 19.27 -20.67 3.96
C LYS A 461 18.04 -21.08 3.15
N ASP A 462 17.19 -21.93 3.70
CA ASP A 462 15.96 -22.40 3.07
C ASP A 462 14.74 -21.59 3.51
N SER A 463 14.94 -20.48 4.23
CA SER A 463 13.88 -19.58 4.71
C SER A 463 13.23 -18.76 3.59
N LEU A 464 12.04 -18.25 3.88
CA LEU A 464 11.32 -17.35 2.97
C LEU A 464 12.11 -16.06 2.70
N LEU A 465 12.80 -15.50 3.71
CA LEU A 465 13.69 -14.35 3.56
C LEU A 465 14.78 -14.59 2.49
N HIS A 466 15.44 -15.77 2.53
CA HIS A 466 16.45 -16.11 1.54
C HIS A 466 15.83 -16.36 0.15
N TYR A 467 14.61 -16.86 0.11
CA TYR A 467 13.87 -17.01 -1.13
C TYR A 467 13.57 -15.64 -1.78
N TYR A 468 13.12 -14.65 -0.99
CA TYR A 468 12.96 -13.24 -1.45
C TYR A 468 14.29 -12.66 -1.96
N ARG A 469 15.38 -12.79 -1.20
CA ARG A 469 16.72 -12.35 -1.62
C ARG A 469 17.12 -12.95 -2.99
N ASN A 470 16.86 -14.25 -3.17
CA ASN A 470 17.14 -14.93 -4.42
C ASN A 470 16.27 -14.44 -5.58
N LEU A 471 14.97 -14.24 -5.37
CA LEU A 471 14.07 -13.72 -6.41
C LEU A 471 14.44 -12.29 -6.82
N ILE A 472 14.78 -11.41 -5.86
CA ILE A 472 15.24 -10.06 -6.15
C ILE A 472 16.53 -10.11 -6.98
N ARG A 473 17.48 -10.98 -6.63
CA ARG A 473 18.70 -11.19 -7.40
C ARG A 473 18.41 -11.68 -8.82
N ILE A 474 17.51 -12.67 -8.98
CA ILE A 474 17.10 -13.20 -10.30
C ILE A 474 16.49 -12.08 -11.14
N ARG A 475 15.61 -11.26 -10.57
CA ARG A 475 14.95 -10.16 -11.28
C ARG A 475 15.93 -9.11 -11.79
N LYS A 476 16.99 -8.82 -11.02
CA LYS A 476 18.01 -7.80 -11.32
C LYS A 476 19.17 -8.32 -12.16
N ASP A 477 19.32 -9.64 -12.31
CA ASP A 477 20.38 -10.26 -13.09
C ASP A 477 20.34 -9.77 -14.54
N GLU A 478 21.50 -9.42 -15.09
CA GLU A 478 21.60 -8.89 -16.46
C GLU A 478 20.98 -9.81 -17.51
N ALA A 479 21.10 -11.13 -17.31
CA ALA A 479 20.54 -12.13 -18.21
C ALA A 479 19.00 -12.25 -18.13
N ASN A 480 18.37 -11.75 -17.08
CA ASN A 480 16.92 -11.85 -16.87
C ASN A 480 16.22 -10.49 -17.01
N ARG A 481 16.96 -9.38 -16.81
CA ARG A 481 16.41 -8.03 -16.67
C ARG A 481 15.53 -7.62 -17.85
N GLU A 482 15.96 -7.90 -19.09
CA GLU A 482 15.18 -7.53 -20.27
C GLU A 482 13.82 -8.25 -20.28
N SER A 483 13.77 -9.51 -19.88
CA SER A 483 12.52 -10.25 -19.78
C SER A 483 11.72 -9.86 -18.51
N LEU A 484 12.28 -9.95 -17.29
CA LEU A 484 11.54 -9.81 -16.05
C LEU A 484 11.15 -8.37 -15.71
N ILE A 485 11.91 -7.37 -16.19
CA ILE A 485 11.58 -5.95 -15.94
C ILE A 485 10.82 -5.37 -17.11
N TYR A 486 11.42 -5.36 -18.31
CA TYR A 486 10.88 -4.65 -19.48
C TYR A 486 9.97 -5.51 -20.36
N GLY A 487 10.10 -6.84 -20.29
CA GLY A 487 9.38 -7.78 -21.16
C GLY A 487 7.86 -7.63 -21.07
N GLU A 488 7.18 -7.92 -22.16
CA GLU A 488 5.72 -8.02 -22.24
C GLU A 488 5.23 -9.16 -21.33
N VAL A 489 4.11 -8.92 -20.66
CA VAL A 489 3.36 -9.97 -19.95
C VAL A 489 2.37 -10.59 -20.91
N ARG A 490 2.41 -11.91 -21.04
CA ARG A 490 1.42 -12.66 -21.81
C ARG A 490 0.91 -13.84 -20.99
N GLU A 491 -0.38 -13.91 -20.76
CA GLU A 491 -1.00 -15.05 -20.09
C GLU A 491 -0.80 -16.34 -20.89
N ILE A 492 -0.40 -17.40 -20.19
CA ILE A 492 -0.42 -18.77 -20.71
C ILE A 492 -1.82 -19.32 -20.42
N GLN A 493 -2.61 -19.48 -21.47
CA GLN A 493 -3.98 -19.95 -21.33
C GLN A 493 -4.01 -21.38 -20.80
N ASN A 494 -4.66 -21.59 -19.68
CA ASN A 494 -4.91 -22.89 -19.07
C ASN A 494 -6.31 -22.91 -18.45
N ALA A 495 -6.92 -24.09 -18.41
CA ALA A 495 -8.29 -24.28 -17.93
C ALA A 495 -8.40 -24.28 -16.39
N LEU A 496 -7.26 -24.26 -15.67
CA LEU A 496 -7.21 -24.38 -14.22
C LEU A 496 -7.26 -23.00 -13.57
N GLU A 497 -8.32 -22.69 -12.85
CA GLU A 497 -8.49 -21.40 -12.17
C GLU A 497 -7.38 -21.15 -11.12
N SER A 498 -6.96 -22.20 -10.40
CA SER A 498 -5.93 -22.09 -9.36
C SER A 498 -4.50 -22.06 -9.89
N VAL A 499 -4.26 -22.14 -11.19
CA VAL A 499 -2.92 -22.03 -11.79
C VAL A 499 -2.80 -20.68 -12.50
N ILE A 500 -1.91 -19.82 -11.96
CA ILE A 500 -1.51 -18.56 -12.59
C ILE A 500 -0.25 -18.85 -13.42
N ALA A 501 -0.36 -18.71 -14.74
CA ALA A 501 0.76 -18.98 -15.65
C ALA A 501 0.90 -17.87 -16.70
N PHE A 502 2.11 -17.37 -16.90
CA PHE A 502 2.39 -16.31 -17.88
C PHE A 502 3.83 -16.31 -18.35
N GLU A 503 4.04 -15.67 -19.49
CA GLU A 503 5.35 -15.41 -20.08
C GLU A 503 5.74 -13.96 -19.87
N ARG A 504 7.04 -13.74 -19.68
CA ARG A 504 7.72 -12.46 -19.79
C ARG A 504 8.57 -12.52 -21.05
N ILE A 505 8.25 -11.70 -22.04
CA ILE A 505 8.83 -11.75 -23.37
C ILE A 505 9.61 -10.47 -23.61
N ALA A 506 10.93 -10.59 -23.68
CA ALA A 506 11.81 -9.47 -24.02
C ALA A 506 11.70 -9.08 -25.51
N GLU A 507 12.11 -7.85 -25.85
CA GLU A 507 12.09 -7.35 -27.23
C GLU A 507 12.95 -8.19 -28.19
N ASN A 508 14.05 -8.79 -27.69
CA ASN A 508 14.90 -9.69 -28.44
C ASN A 508 14.32 -11.11 -28.62
N GLY A 509 13.12 -11.37 -28.08
CA GLY A 509 12.41 -12.64 -28.15
C GLY A 509 12.75 -13.63 -27.04
N GLU A 510 13.67 -13.32 -26.13
CA GLU A 510 13.92 -14.15 -24.94
C GLU A 510 12.68 -14.22 -24.05
N LYS A 511 12.43 -15.42 -23.49
CA LYS A 511 11.24 -15.69 -22.70
C LYS A 511 11.56 -16.29 -21.35
N ILE A 512 10.83 -15.84 -20.35
CA ILE A 512 10.77 -16.48 -19.04
C ILE A 512 9.32 -16.85 -18.77
N GLN A 513 9.05 -18.13 -18.53
CA GLN A 513 7.75 -18.61 -18.06
C GLN A 513 7.70 -18.61 -16.54
N ILE A 514 6.57 -18.19 -15.99
CA ILE A 514 6.26 -18.25 -14.58
C ILE A 514 4.99 -19.07 -14.41
N TRP A 515 5.06 -20.10 -13.55
CA TRP A 515 3.96 -21.00 -13.25
C TRP A 515 3.77 -21.08 -11.75
N ILE A 516 2.55 -20.86 -11.26
CA ILE A 516 2.22 -20.82 -9.85
C ILE A 516 0.92 -21.57 -9.61
N ASN A 517 0.97 -22.61 -8.77
CA ASN A 517 -0.21 -23.31 -8.28
C ASN A 517 -0.64 -22.68 -6.95
N MET A 518 -1.80 -22.02 -6.92
CA MET A 518 -2.37 -21.38 -5.74
C MET A 518 -3.20 -22.33 -4.87
N SER A 519 -3.23 -23.64 -5.18
CA SER A 519 -4.06 -24.62 -4.47
C SER A 519 -3.24 -25.66 -3.71
N ASP A 520 -3.92 -26.33 -2.77
CA ASP A 520 -3.43 -27.45 -1.98
C ASP A 520 -3.45 -28.81 -2.70
N GLU A 521 -3.73 -28.81 -3.99
CA GLU A 521 -3.76 -30.02 -4.81
C GLU A 521 -2.71 -29.96 -5.92
N THR A 522 -2.23 -31.13 -6.35
CA THR A 522 -1.38 -31.22 -7.56
C THR A 522 -2.18 -30.82 -8.79
N ARG A 523 -1.61 -29.95 -9.61
CA ARG A 523 -2.24 -29.44 -10.84
C ARG A 523 -1.42 -29.79 -12.07
N GLN A 524 -2.10 -29.98 -13.20
CA GLN A 524 -1.43 -30.16 -14.48
C GLN A 524 -0.77 -28.85 -14.94
N ALA A 525 0.36 -28.97 -15.62
CA ALA A 525 1.09 -27.84 -16.20
C ALA A 525 1.71 -28.30 -17.53
N ASP A 526 2.14 -27.34 -18.35
CA ASP A 526 2.90 -27.59 -19.57
C ASP A 526 4.10 -26.62 -19.60
N ILE A 527 5.03 -26.85 -18.66
CA ILE A 527 6.20 -25.99 -18.42
C ILE A 527 7.21 -26.21 -19.53
N ALA A 528 7.66 -25.14 -20.17
CA ALA A 528 8.65 -25.20 -21.25
C ALA A 528 9.98 -25.80 -20.76
N GLU A 529 10.69 -26.41 -21.70
CA GLU A 529 12.10 -26.79 -21.45
C GLU A 529 12.97 -25.55 -21.34
N GLY A 530 13.90 -25.57 -20.37
CA GLY A 530 14.78 -24.43 -20.16
C GLY A 530 15.58 -24.50 -18.87
N GLU A 531 16.19 -23.40 -18.53
CA GLU A 531 16.92 -23.22 -17.28
C GLU A 531 15.93 -22.84 -16.17
N ILE A 532 15.87 -23.61 -15.08
CA ILE A 532 15.08 -23.30 -13.91
C ILE A 532 15.79 -22.19 -13.13
N LEU A 533 15.20 -21.00 -13.10
CA LEU A 533 15.71 -19.83 -12.38
C LEU A 533 15.35 -19.89 -10.90
N CYS A 534 14.12 -20.29 -10.58
CA CYS A 534 13.71 -20.60 -9.22
C CYS A 534 12.62 -21.68 -9.21
N ASN A 535 12.55 -22.38 -8.09
CA ASN A 535 11.55 -23.38 -7.76
C ASN A 535 11.50 -23.49 -6.23
N ASN A 536 10.32 -23.48 -5.64
CA ASN A 536 10.16 -23.64 -4.20
C ASN A 536 10.07 -25.11 -3.74
N TYR A 537 10.28 -26.04 -4.66
CA TYR A 537 10.46 -27.47 -4.42
C TYR A 537 11.83 -27.92 -4.89
N SER A 538 12.33 -29.06 -4.37
CA SER A 538 13.60 -29.65 -4.81
C SER A 538 13.55 -30.21 -6.22
N GLU A 539 12.36 -30.62 -6.66
CA GLU A 539 12.14 -31.23 -7.99
C GLU A 539 11.07 -30.48 -8.78
N THR A 540 11.19 -30.51 -10.08
CA THR A 540 10.21 -29.92 -11.02
C THR A 540 9.81 -30.95 -12.05
N SER A 541 8.50 -31.14 -12.21
CA SER A 541 7.91 -31.84 -13.36
C SER A 541 7.49 -30.82 -14.43
N GLN A 542 7.75 -31.11 -15.68
CA GLN A 542 7.22 -30.27 -16.76
C GLN A 542 5.71 -30.41 -16.95
N LYS A 543 5.11 -31.46 -16.40
CA LYS A 543 3.69 -31.80 -16.63
C LYS A 543 2.81 -31.57 -15.42
N SER A 544 3.36 -31.23 -14.27
CA SER A 544 2.60 -31.02 -13.05
C SER A 544 3.27 -30.05 -12.08
N LEU A 545 2.47 -29.37 -11.28
CA LEU A 545 2.85 -28.55 -10.14
C LEU A 545 2.31 -29.18 -8.86
N ASN A 546 3.17 -29.35 -7.88
CA ASN A 546 2.78 -29.74 -6.53
C ASN A 546 1.91 -28.64 -5.85
N PRO A 547 1.28 -28.91 -4.71
CA PRO A 547 0.57 -27.89 -3.94
C PRO A 547 1.44 -26.66 -3.68
N TYR A 548 0.93 -25.46 -4.01
CA TYR A 548 1.63 -24.17 -3.85
C TYR A 548 3.01 -24.09 -4.52
N GLN A 549 3.28 -24.96 -5.50
CA GLN A 549 4.53 -24.89 -6.25
C GLN A 549 4.57 -23.68 -7.17
N ALA A 550 5.72 -22.99 -7.16
CA ALA A 550 6.01 -21.86 -8.02
C ALA A 550 7.37 -22.07 -8.73
N VAL A 551 7.39 -21.87 -10.05
CA VAL A 551 8.53 -22.12 -10.90
C VAL A 551 8.73 -20.97 -11.88
N MET A 552 9.98 -20.50 -12.04
CA MET A 552 10.39 -19.63 -13.15
C MET A 552 11.39 -20.38 -14.03
N VAL A 553 11.14 -20.36 -15.34
CA VAL A 553 11.96 -21.05 -16.34
C VAL A 553 12.34 -20.08 -17.45
N ARG A 554 13.66 -19.93 -17.69
CA ARG A 554 14.15 -19.28 -18.91
C ARG A 554 14.05 -20.29 -20.04
N CYS A 555 13.17 -20.02 -21.01
CA CYS A 555 12.92 -20.91 -22.14
C CYS A 555 14.15 -21.00 -23.08
N ARG A 556 14.34 -22.14 -23.67
CA ARG A 556 15.37 -22.35 -24.73
C ARG A 556 14.91 -21.83 -26.09
#